data_122b6386a55dc3aa7af69fa4ab85e1c7
#
_entry.id   122b6386a55dc3aa7af69fa4ab85e1c7
#
_cell.length_a   1.000
_cell.length_b   1.000
_cell.length_c   1.000
_cell.angle_alpha   90.00
_cell.angle_beta   90.00
_cell.angle_gamma   90.00
#
_symmetry.space_group_name_H-M   'P 1'
#
loop_
_entity.id
_entity.type
_entity.pdbx_description
1 polymer ?
#
loop_
_entity_poly.entity_id
_entity_poly.type
_entity_poly.pdbx_seq_one_letter_code
_entity_poly.pdbx_strand_id
1 'polypeptide(L)'
;MKTPILAPSLLSADFCNLLKALKQIEKCKGAAVHFDVMDGEFVPEITYGEPVVRSIRKLTKLPFDVHLMTEHPERQIELFAAAGADWITFHYEATPHAHRIIQMIHELGKKAGVALCPGTPVSILSEILPCADIILVMTVNPGWGGQKIIPSCVDKISELKKIREEKGYGYLISCDGGINSETAGDVLNAGVDIVVSGSSFFTGKLAWKV
;
A
#
# COMPACT_ATOMS: atom_id res chain seq x y z
N MET A 1 -0.94 13.46 -17.67
CA MET A 1 -0.70 12.83 -16.35
C MET A 1 -1.38 11.48 -16.35
N LYS A 2 -0.78 10.44 -15.78
CA LYS A 2 -1.46 9.15 -15.60
C LYS A 2 -2.55 9.32 -14.53
N THR A 3 -3.70 8.67 -14.73
CA THR A 3 -4.76 8.63 -13.72
C THR A 3 -4.28 7.87 -12.49
N PRO A 4 -4.33 8.46 -11.28
CA PRO A 4 -3.94 7.76 -10.06
C PRO A 4 -4.80 6.51 -9.82
N ILE A 5 -4.19 5.46 -9.28
CA ILE A 5 -4.83 4.20 -8.94
C ILE A 5 -5.50 4.34 -7.57
N LEU A 6 -6.78 4.03 -7.47
CA LEU A 6 -7.43 3.85 -6.17
C LEU A 6 -7.24 2.41 -5.70
N ALA A 7 -6.75 2.23 -4.48
CA ALA A 7 -6.54 0.94 -3.84
C ALA A 7 -7.36 0.82 -2.54
N PRO A 8 -8.67 0.48 -2.61
CA PRO A 8 -9.48 0.32 -1.41
C PRO A 8 -8.97 -0.81 -0.51
N SER A 9 -8.71 -0.48 0.78
CA SER A 9 -8.24 -1.47 1.76
C SER A 9 -9.38 -2.29 2.32
N LEU A 10 -9.28 -3.61 2.16
CA LEU A 10 -10.24 -4.57 2.72
C LEU A 10 -10.25 -4.61 4.25
N LEU A 11 -9.25 -4.03 4.92
CA LEU A 11 -9.25 -3.87 6.38
C LEU A 11 -10.53 -3.19 6.91
N SER A 12 -11.08 -2.25 6.14
CA SER A 12 -12.30 -1.51 6.51
C SER A 12 -13.60 -2.13 5.95
N ALA A 13 -13.50 -3.29 5.30
CA ALA A 13 -14.66 -4.01 4.77
C ALA A 13 -15.31 -4.90 5.83
N ASP A 14 -16.53 -5.35 5.57
CA ASP A 14 -17.17 -6.43 6.32
C ASP A 14 -16.51 -7.77 5.96
N PHE A 15 -15.71 -8.34 6.86
CA PHE A 15 -15.00 -9.61 6.62
C PHE A 15 -15.94 -10.80 6.40
N CYS A 16 -17.17 -10.74 6.91
CA CYS A 16 -18.19 -11.74 6.64
C CYS A 16 -18.71 -11.66 5.19
N ASN A 17 -18.43 -10.57 4.47
CA ASN A 17 -19.01 -10.33 3.14
C ASN A 17 -18.01 -9.67 2.16
N LEU A 18 -16.79 -10.21 2.10
CA LEU A 18 -15.72 -9.67 1.25
C LEU A 18 -16.07 -9.67 -0.25
N LEU A 19 -16.93 -10.60 -0.71
CA LEU A 19 -17.41 -10.59 -2.09
C LEU A 19 -18.18 -9.31 -2.43
N LYS A 20 -18.98 -8.79 -1.50
CA LYS A 20 -19.68 -7.51 -1.68
C LYS A 20 -18.70 -6.34 -1.77
N ALA A 21 -17.67 -6.35 -0.94
CA ALA A 21 -16.60 -5.35 -0.97
C ALA A 21 -15.86 -5.37 -2.33
N LEU A 22 -15.48 -6.54 -2.83
CA LEU A 22 -14.85 -6.68 -4.15
C LEU A 22 -15.73 -6.11 -5.28
N LYS A 23 -17.02 -6.44 -5.30
CA LYS A 23 -17.97 -5.90 -6.29
C LYS A 23 -18.09 -4.38 -6.22
N GLN A 24 -17.88 -3.78 -5.05
CA GLN A 24 -17.84 -2.33 -4.90
C GLN A 24 -16.55 -1.75 -5.50
N ILE A 25 -15.40 -2.37 -5.26
CA ILE A 25 -14.10 -1.97 -5.80
C ILE A 25 -14.08 -2.09 -7.33
N GLU A 26 -14.62 -3.17 -7.90
CA GLU A 26 -14.68 -3.42 -9.34
C GLU A 26 -15.44 -2.34 -10.13
N LYS A 27 -16.28 -1.54 -9.48
CA LYS A 27 -16.94 -0.38 -10.12
C LYS A 27 -15.98 0.79 -10.36
N CYS A 28 -14.82 0.80 -9.68
CA CYS A 28 -13.81 1.83 -9.83
C CYS A 28 -12.84 1.41 -10.95
N LYS A 29 -12.87 2.11 -12.07
CA LYS A 29 -12.01 1.80 -13.23
C LYS A 29 -10.53 1.93 -12.84
N GLY A 30 -9.74 0.89 -13.12
CA GLY A 30 -8.31 0.86 -12.86
C GLY A 30 -7.92 0.74 -11.39
N ALA A 31 -8.86 0.33 -10.51
CA ALA A 31 -8.57 0.12 -9.09
C ALA A 31 -7.69 -1.12 -8.85
N ALA A 32 -7.04 -1.15 -7.68
CA ALA A 32 -6.41 -2.32 -7.08
C ALA A 32 -7.14 -2.70 -5.79
N VAL A 33 -6.92 -3.92 -5.29
CA VAL A 33 -7.41 -4.35 -3.97
C VAL A 33 -6.25 -4.31 -2.99
N HIS A 34 -6.37 -3.50 -1.95
CA HIS A 34 -5.34 -3.38 -0.91
C HIS A 34 -5.62 -4.30 0.28
N PHE A 35 -4.56 -4.97 0.74
CA PHE A 35 -4.59 -5.91 1.84
C PHE A 35 -3.61 -5.48 2.94
N ASP A 36 -4.12 -4.97 4.05
CA ASP A 36 -3.34 -4.66 5.24
C ASP A 36 -3.15 -5.93 6.08
N VAL A 37 -1.96 -6.52 6.00
CA VAL A 37 -1.59 -7.74 6.74
C VAL A 37 -0.82 -7.35 7.99
N MET A 38 -1.39 -7.67 9.15
CA MET A 38 -0.86 -7.31 10.47
C MET A 38 -0.68 -8.57 11.31
N ASP A 39 0.43 -8.67 12.03
CA ASP A 39 0.83 -9.85 12.80
C ASP A 39 0.68 -9.72 14.33
N GLY A 40 0.35 -8.52 14.82
CA GLY A 40 0.27 -8.25 16.26
C GLY A 40 1.64 -8.05 16.92
N GLU A 41 2.73 -8.04 16.16
CA GLU A 41 4.11 -7.85 16.63
C GLU A 41 4.69 -6.53 16.10
N PHE A 42 4.74 -6.33 14.80
CA PHE A 42 5.14 -5.05 14.19
C PHE A 42 4.14 -3.95 14.49
N VAL A 43 2.83 -4.28 14.51
CA VAL A 43 1.72 -3.40 14.87
C VAL A 43 0.77 -4.11 15.85
N PRO A 44 -0.03 -3.37 16.66
CA PRO A 44 -0.83 -3.97 17.74
C PRO A 44 -1.94 -4.91 17.28
N GLU A 45 -2.51 -4.68 16.08
CA GLU A 45 -3.63 -5.48 15.57
C GLU A 45 -3.14 -6.72 14.81
N ILE A 46 -4.00 -7.75 14.77
CA ILE A 46 -3.90 -8.92 13.89
C ILE A 46 -5.06 -8.85 12.91
N THR A 47 -4.80 -8.99 11.61
CA THR A 47 -5.87 -8.91 10.62
C THR A 47 -6.15 -10.26 9.96
N TYR A 48 -5.53 -10.54 8.84
CA TYR A 48 -5.72 -11.76 8.07
C TYR A 48 -4.41 -12.16 7.37
N GLY A 49 -4.31 -13.44 7.04
CA GLY A 49 -3.16 -14.00 6.35
C GLY A 49 -3.44 -14.38 4.89
N GLU A 50 -2.48 -15.06 4.28
CA GLU A 50 -2.52 -15.49 2.89
C GLU A 50 -3.74 -16.37 2.51
N PRO A 51 -4.36 -17.17 3.40
CA PRO A 51 -5.55 -17.96 3.04
C PRO A 51 -6.71 -17.07 2.58
N VAL A 52 -6.87 -15.87 3.17
CA VAL A 52 -7.90 -14.92 2.75
C VAL A 52 -7.58 -14.38 1.36
N VAL A 53 -6.34 -13.93 1.12
CA VAL A 53 -5.88 -13.43 -0.19
C VAL A 53 -6.11 -14.48 -1.28
N ARG A 54 -5.71 -15.73 -1.04
CA ARG A 54 -5.90 -16.87 -1.94
C ARG A 54 -7.36 -17.13 -2.27
N SER A 55 -8.23 -17.04 -1.26
CA SER A 55 -9.67 -17.26 -1.43
C SER A 55 -10.30 -16.17 -2.32
N ILE A 56 -9.90 -14.93 -2.10
CA ILE A 56 -10.39 -13.77 -2.83
C ILE A 56 -9.83 -13.71 -4.26
N ARG A 57 -8.59 -14.18 -4.50
CA ARG A 57 -7.96 -14.15 -5.83
C ARG A 57 -8.83 -14.77 -6.94
N LYS A 58 -9.59 -15.78 -6.60
CA LYS A 58 -10.46 -16.48 -7.55
C LYS A 58 -11.69 -15.68 -7.97
N LEU A 59 -12.01 -14.61 -7.25
CA LEU A 59 -13.25 -13.84 -7.38
C LEU A 59 -13.09 -12.58 -8.23
N THR A 60 -11.85 -12.13 -8.49
CA THR A 60 -11.60 -10.89 -9.25
C THR A 60 -10.31 -10.97 -10.07
N LYS A 61 -10.18 -10.08 -11.06
CA LYS A 61 -8.97 -9.89 -11.86
C LYS A 61 -8.22 -8.60 -11.51
N LEU A 62 -8.72 -7.82 -10.55
CA LEU A 62 -8.04 -6.62 -10.10
C LEU A 62 -6.65 -6.94 -9.54
N PRO A 63 -5.66 -6.07 -9.70
CA PRO A 63 -4.36 -6.23 -9.05
C PRO A 63 -4.52 -6.31 -7.53
N PHE A 64 -3.74 -7.19 -6.90
CA PHE A 64 -3.67 -7.34 -5.44
C PHE A 64 -2.41 -6.67 -4.92
N ASP A 65 -2.59 -5.64 -4.11
CA ASP A 65 -1.57 -4.87 -3.41
C ASP A 65 -1.52 -5.33 -1.96
N VAL A 66 -0.53 -6.13 -1.60
CA VAL A 66 -0.37 -6.70 -0.26
C VAL A 66 0.65 -5.89 0.51
N HIS A 67 0.20 -5.26 1.59
CA HIS A 67 1.00 -4.46 2.51
C HIS A 67 1.27 -5.26 3.80
N LEU A 68 2.53 -5.65 3.98
CA LEU A 68 2.99 -6.44 5.11
C LEU A 68 3.44 -5.52 6.25
N MET A 69 2.59 -5.36 7.25
CA MET A 69 2.90 -4.75 8.56
C MET A 69 3.27 -5.89 9.54
N THR A 70 4.42 -6.51 9.31
CA THR A 70 4.86 -7.70 10.01
C THR A 70 6.35 -7.60 10.36
N GLU A 71 6.74 -8.15 11.51
CA GLU A 71 8.11 -8.07 12.03
C GLU A 71 9.12 -8.84 11.18
N HIS A 72 8.70 -9.93 10.52
CA HIS A 72 9.54 -10.79 9.69
C HIS A 72 8.95 -10.95 8.28
N PRO A 73 8.91 -9.88 7.45
CA PRO A 73 8.25 -9.94 6.15
C PRO A 73 8.85 -10.99 5.21
N GLU A 74 10.16 -11.29 5.30
CA GLU A 74 10.84 -12.29 4.47
C GLU A 74 10.25 -13.68 4.57
N ARG A 75 9.60 -14.01 5.70
CA ARG A 75 8.97 -15.33 5.92
C ARG A 75 7.63 -15.47 5.20
N GLN A 76 7.06 -14.36 4.73
CA GLN A 76 5.69 -14.31 4.22
C GLN A 76 5.63 -14.06 2.70
N ILE A 77 6.69 -13.54 2.10
CA ILE A 77 6.71 -13.12 0.69
C ILE A 77 6.29 -14.24 -0.25
N GLU A 78 6.89 -15.43 -0.14
CA GLU A 78 6.55 -16.57 -0.99
C GLU A 78 5.07 -17.01 -0.84
N LEU A 79 4.56 -16.98 0.40
CA LEU A 79 3.19 -17.35 0.70
C LEU A 79 2.18 -16.40 0.05
N PHE A 80 2.42 -15.09 0.15
CA PHE A 80 1.53 -14.09 -0.46
C PHE A 80 1.68 -14.03 -1.98
N ALA A 81 2.88 -14.22 -2.52
CA ALA A 81 3.09 -14.34 -3.96
C ALA A 81 2.32 -15.53 -4.54
N ALA A 82 2.39 -16.69 -3.87
CA ALA A 82 1.64 -17.91 -4.25
C ALA A 82 0.12 -17.75 -4.04
N ALA A 83 -0.31 -16.95 -3.07
CA ALA A 83 -1.73 -16.61 -2.85
C ALA A 83 -2.30 -15.71 -3.94
N GLY A 84 -1.45 -15.10 -4.78
CA GLY A 84 -1.87 -14.29 -5.92
C GLY A 84 -1.69 -12.79 -5.75
N ALA A 85 -0.83 -12.35 -4.83
CA ALA A 85 -0.38 -10.96 -4.78
C ALA A 85 0.29 -10.58 -6.11
N ASP A 86 0.00 -9.38 -6.59
CA ASP A 86 0.66 -8.78 -7.74
C ASP A 86 1.77 -7.83 -7.30
N TRP A 87 1.52 -7.10 -6.21
CA TRP A 87 2.45 -6.19 -5.55
C TRP A 87 2.58 -6.62 -4.08
N ILE A 88 3.80 -6.61 -3.56
CA ILE A 88 4.09 -6.94 -2.15
C ILE A 88 4.94 -5.81 -1.58
N THR A 89 4.39 -5.11 -0.60
CA THR A 89 5.01 -3.99 0.09
C THR A 89 5.35 -4.40 1.51
N PHE A 90 6.58 -4.17 1.95
CA PHE A 90 7.03 -4.41 3.31
C PHE A 90 7.58 -3.12 3.94
N HIS A 91 7.61 -3.02 5.26
CA HIS A 91 8.18 -1.89 5.97
C HIS A 91 9.70 -1.92 5.97
N TYR A 92 10.31 -0.79 5.64
CA TYR A 92 11.78 -0.63 5.73
C TYR A 92 12.26 -0.91 7.16
N GLU A 93 11.47 -0.50 8.15
CA GLU A 93 11.77 -0.64 9.58
C GLU A 93 11.74 -2.10 10.07
N ALA A 94 11.08 -3.00 9.35
CA ALA A 94 10.96 -4.41 9.73
C ALA A 94 12.19 -5.25 9.36
N THR A 95 13.20 -4.70 8.68
CA THR A 95 14.32 -5.49 8.21
C THR A 95 15.59 -4.67 7.97
N PRO A 96 16.78 -5.15 8.36
CA PRO A 96 18.05 -4.57 7.92
C PRO A 96 18.42 -4.98 6.48
N HIS A 97 17.66 -5.88 5.83
CA HIS A 97 18.00 -6.49 4.55
C HIS A 97 17.00 -6.12 3.43
N ALA A 98 16.53 -4.86 3.40
CA ALA A 98 15.51 -4.40 2.45
C ALA A 98 15.85 -4.71 0.98
N HIS A 99 17.10 -4.52 0.56
CA HIS A 99 17.54 -4.85 -0.79
C HIS A 99 17.33 -6.34 -1.13
N ARG A 100 17.66 -7.24 -0.21
CA ARG A 100 17.46 -8.70 -0.39
C ARG A 100 15.98 -9.04 -0.53
N ILE A 101 15.12 -8.42 0.26
CA ILE A 101 13.67 -8.64 0.19
C ILE A 101 13.12 -8.19 -1.16
N ILE A 102 13.55 -7.04 -1.68
CA ILE A 102 13.17 -6.58 -3.03
C ILE A 102 13.55 -7.62 -4.09
N GLN A 103 14.78 -8.16 -4.02
CA GLN A 103 15.22 -9.21 -4.94
C GLN A 103 14.34 -10.47 -4.85
N MET A 104 14.03 -10.94 -3.63
CA MET A 104 13.14 -12.09 -3.43
C MET A 104 11.76 -11.88 -4.08
N ILE A 105 11.19 -10.69 -3.94
CA ILE A 105 9.89 -10.36 -4.55
C ILE A 105 9.99 -10.36 -6.09
N HIS A 106 11.06 -9.79 -6.64
CA HIS A 106 11.31 -9.77 -8.08
C HIS A 106 11.55 -11.17 -8.67
N GLU A 107 12.27 -12.05 -7.97
CA GLU A 107 12.49 -13.44 -8.38
C GLU A 107 11.18 -14.24 -8.48
N LEU A 108 10.16 -13.85 -7.72
CA LEU A 108 8.80 -14.40 -7.81
C LEU A 108 7.95 -13.74 -8.91
N GLY A 109 8.52 -12.82 -9.70
CA GLY A 109 7.83 -12.10 -10.77
C GLY A 109 6.80 -11.08 -10.27
N LYS A 110 6.97 -10.58 -9.02
CA LYS A 110 6.07 -9.61 -8.40
C LYS A 110 6.71 -8.23 -8.33
N LYS A 111 5.89 -7.18 -8.15
CA LYS A 111 6.40 -5.83 -7.90
C LYS A 111 6.72 -5.65 -6.42
N ALA A 112 7.91 -5.12 -6.15
CA ALA A 112 8.40 -4.89 -4.80
C ALA A 112 8.10 -3.46 -4.34
N GLY A 113 7.35 -3.35 -3.23
CA GLY A 113 7.09 -2.11 -2.53
C GLY A 113 7.89 -2.00 -1.24
N VAL A 114 8.27 -0.78 -0.87
CA VAL A 114 8.88 -0.45 0.42
C VAL A 114 8.07 0.65 1.09
N ALA A 115 7.60 0.37 2.31
CA ALA A 115 6.83 1.31 3.13
C ALA A 115 7.71 2.04 4.14
N LEU A 116 7.34 3.29 4.45
CA LEU A 116 7.91 4.12 5.50
C LEU A 116 6.87 4.52 6.53
N CYS A 117 7.16 4.32 7.80
CA CYS A 117 6.40 4.88 8.91
C CYS A 117 6.51 6.43 8.97
N PRO A 118 5.57 7.11 9.66
CA PRO A 118 5.60 8.58 9.80
C PRO A 118 6.91 9.13 10.36
N GLY A 119 7.55 8.42 11.29
CA GLY A 119 8.80 8.83 11.93
C GLY A 119 10.06 8.62 11.09
N THR A 120 10.00 7.91 9.98
CA THR A 120 11.17 7.54 9.16
C THR A 120 11.35 8.51 7.99
N PRO A 121 12.52 9.15 7.81
CA PRO A 121 12.75 10.08 6.72
C PRO A 121 12.93 9.36 5.38
N VAL A 122 12.60 10.04 4.27
CA VAL A 122 12.77 9.50 2.90
C VAL A 122 14.24 9.19 2.59
N SER A 123 15.17 9.96 3.14
CA SER A 123 16.61 9.82 2.88
C SER A 123 17.18 8.42 3.21
N ILE A 124 16.54 7.66 4.11
CA ILE A 124 16.97 6.31 4.45
C ILE A 124 16.84 5.33 3.28
N LEU A 125 16.00 5.66 2.30
CA LEU A 125 15.76 4.84 1.11
C LEU A 125 16.72 5.12 -0.04
N SER A 126 17.71 6.01 0.09
CA SER A 126 18.58 6.45 -1.01
C SER A 126 19.15 5.30 -1.84
N GLU A 127 19.57 4.20 -1.20
CA GLU A 127 20.15 3.03 -1.85
C GLU A 127 19.07 2.04 -2.37
N ILE A 128 17.81 2.21 -1.96
CA ILE A 128 16.69 1.31 -2.28
C ILE A 128 15.84 1.86 -3.43
N LEU A 129 15.71 3.19 -3.54
CA LEU A 129 14.88 3.83 -4.55
C LEU A 129 15.12 3.35 -6.00
N PRO A 130 16.38 3.06 -6.43
CA PRO A 130 16.63 2.59 -7.79
C PRO A 130 16.05 1.21 -8.11
N CYS A 131 15.82 0.38 -7.10
CA CYS A 131 15.39 -1.01 -7.28
C CYS A 131 13.95 -1.29 -6.83
N ALA A 132 13.29 -0.36 -6.13
CA ALA A 132 11.91 -0.52 -5.74
C ALA A 132 10.94 -0.17 -6.89
N ASP A 133 9.80 -0.87 -6.97
CA ASP A 133 8.70 -0.54 -7.90
C ASP A 133 7.69 0.42 -7.27
N ILE A 134 7.51 0.36 -5.95
CA ILE A 134 6.54 1.16 -5.19
C ILE A 134 7.19 1.66 -3.91
N ILE A 135 6.98 2.96 -3.60
CA ILE A 135 7.30 3.52 -2.29
C ILE A 135 5.99 3.93 -1.63
N LEU A 136 5.66 3.26 -0.53
CA LEU A 136 4.46 3.54 0.25
C LEU A 136 4.79 4.48 1.42
N VAL A 137 4.19 5.64 1.43
CA VAL A 137 4.25 6.58 2.55
C VAL A 137 3.05 6.32 3.48
N MET A 138 3.32 5.85 4.69
CA MET A 138 2.28 5.84 5.72
C MET A 138 1.97 7.28 6.11
N THR A 139 0.74 7.69 5.89
CA THR A 139 0.24 9.03 6.26
C THR A 139 -0.49 9.04 7.60
N VAL A 140 -0.49 7.91 8.29
CA VAL A 140 -0.90 7.69 9.68
C VAL A 140 0.07 6.70 10.34
N ASN A 141 0.01 6.52 11.65
CA ASN A 141 0.73 5.41 12.29
C ASN A 141 0.12 4.09 11.83
N PRO A 142 0.94 3.11 11.36
CA PRO A 142 0.41 1.80 10.98
C PRO A 142 -0.20 1.07 12.17
N GLY A 143 -1.19 0.17 11.91
CA GLY A 143 -1.72 -0.73 12.92
C GLY A 143 -3.23 -0.66 13.16
N TRP A 144 -3.94 0.39 12.72
CA TRP A 144 -5.41 0.47 12.78
C TRP A 144 -5.98 1.50 11.81
N GLY A 145 -7.22 1.30 11.40
CA GLY A 145 -7.91 2.19 10.46
C GLY A 145 -8.55 3.43 11.12
N GLY A 146 -9.08 4.34 10.28
CA GLY A 146 -9.91 5.47 10.72
C GLY A 146 -9.16 6.65 11.33
N GLN A 147 -7.84 6.71 11.21
CA GLN A 147 -7.00 7.79 11.72
C GLN A 147 -7.06 9.04 10.84
N LYS A 148 -6.67 10.19 11.42
CA LYS A 148 -6.48 11.44 10.67
C LYS A 148 -5.09 11.45 10.03
N ILE A 149 -5.02 12.00 8.82
CA ILE A 149 -3.75 12.18 8.09
C ILE A 149 -2.77 13.03 8.91
N ILE A 150 -1.49 12.66 8.86
CA ILE A 150 -0.38 13.42 9.43
C ILE A 150 0.17 14.32 8.31
N PRO A 151 -0.01 15.67 8.40
CA PRO A 151 0.33 16.56 7.28
C PRO A 151 1.78 16.49 6.82
N SER A 152 2.74 16.35 7.74
CA SER A 152 4.16 16.23 7.40
C SER A 152 4.51 14.99 6.58
N CYS A 153 3.64 13.96 6.55
CA CYS A 153 3.84 12.80 5.69
C CYS A 153 3.49 13.09 4.22
N VAL A 154 2.66 14.11 3.96
CA VAL A 154 2.37 14.56 2.59
C VAL A 154 3.62 15.20 1.96
N ASP A 155 4.45 15.86 2.75
CA ASP A 155 5.72 16.44 2.28
C ASP A 155 6.68 15.38 1.76
N LYS A 156 6.67 14.16 2.35
CA LYS A 156 7.46 13.01 1.87
C LYS A 156 7.06 12.57 0.47
N ILE A 157 5.78 12.65 0.12
CA ILE A 157 5.29 12.35 -1.23
C ILE A 157 5.91 13.32 -2.25
N SER A 158 5.92 14.62 -1.92
CA SER A 158 6.52 15.65 -2.76
C SER A 158 8.04 15.47 -2.88
N GLU A 159 8.72 15.09 -1.79
CA GLU A 159 10.14 14.80 -1.78
C GLU A 159 10.48 13.59 -2.68
N LEU A 160 9.74 12.50 -2.55
CA LEU A 160 9.89 11.31 -3.40
C LEU A 160 9.65 11.64 -4.88
N LYS A 161 8.62 12.43 -5.19
CA LYS A 161 8.35 12.89 -6.55
C LYS A 161 9.53 13.65 -7.13
N LYS A 162 10.07 14.59 -6.38
CA LYS A 162 11.25 15.39 -6.78
C LYS A 162 12.46 14.48 -7.05
N ILE A 163 12.78 13.57 -6.12
CA ILE A 163 13.90 12.61 -6.29
C ILE A 163 13.70 11.74 -7.52
N ARG A 164 12.49 11.23 -7.73
CA ARG A 164 12.13 10.41 -8.89
C ARG A 164 12.38 11.15 -10.21
N GLU A 165 11.95 12.41 -10.30
CA GLU A 165 12.11 13.24 -11.48
C GLU A 165 13.58 13.61 -11.73
N GLU A 166 14.33 14.00 -10.69
CA GLU A 166 15.75 14.38 -10.80
C GLU A 166 16.67 13.20 -11.15
N LYS A 167 16.36 12.01 -10.67
CA LYS A 167 17.17 10.80 -10.86
C LYS A 167 16.69 9.92 -12.02
N GLY A 168 15.51 10.18 -12.59
CA GLY A 168 14.92 9.34 -13.64
C GLY A 168 14.49 7.96 -13.14
N TYR A 169 14.11 7.82 -11.87
CA TYR A 169 13.65 6.56 -11.28
C TYR A 169 12.24 6.21 -11.73
N GLY A 170 11.90 4.90 -11.73
CA GLY A 170 10.64 4.38 -12.26
C GLY A 170 9.58 4.01 -11.21
N TYR A 171 9.87 4.16 -9.90
CA TYR A 171 8.93 3.75 -8.86
C TYR A 171 7.63 4.55 -8.86
N LEU A 172 6.55 3.90 -8.45
CA LEU A 172 5.28 4.56 -8.13
C LEU A 172 5.29 5.00 -6.66
N ILE A 173 4.62 6.12 -6.39
CA ILE A 173 4.44 6.64 -5.03
C ILE A 173 3.04 6.28 -4.57
N SER A 174 2.95 5.54 -3.47
CA SER A 174 1.69 5.19 -2.80
C SER A 174 1.56 5.93 -1.47
N CYS A 175 0.33 6.19 -1.04
CA CYS A 175 0.05 6.69 0.31
C CYS A 175 -1.08 5.91 0.96
N ASP A 176 -0.97 5.69 2.27
CA ASP A 176 -1.98 5.00 3.06
C ASP A 176 -2.21 5.67 4.41
N GLY A 177 -3.48 5.94 4.68
CA GLY A 177 -3.98 6.44 5.95
C GLY A 177 -4.61 7.83 5.90
N GLY A 178 -5.82 7.94 6.46
CA GLY A 178 -6.53 9.21 6.61
C GLY A 178 -7.05 9.83 5.33
N ILE A 179 -7.15 9.07 4.23
CA ILE A 179 -7.57 9.59 2.93
C ILE A 179 -9.09 9.60 2.81
N ASN A 180 -9.62 10.77 2.55
CA ASN A 180 -11.05 11.05 2.33
C ASN A 180 -11.21 12.18 1.30
N SER A 181 -12.44 12.68 1.09
CA SER A 181 -12.70 13.75 0.10
C SER A 181 -12.03 15.09 0.40
N GLU A 182 -11.66 15.35 1.66
CA GLU A 182 -10.97 16.60 2.06
C GLU A 182 -9.47 16.50 1.85
N THR A 183 -8.88 15.32 2.14
CA THR A 183 -7.41 15.10 2.13
C THR A 183 -6.88 14.55 0.80
N ALA A 184 -7.75 13.94 -0.03
CA ALA A 184 -7.34 13.35 -1.30
C ALA A 184 -6.68 14.38 -2.25
N GLY A 185 -7.18 15.62 -2.26
CA GLY A 185 -6.61 16.71 -3.07
C GLY A 185 -5.15 16.99 -2.74
N ASP A 186 -4.78 16.98 -1.47
CA ASP A 186 -3.43 17.30 -1.01
C ASP A 186 -2.42 16.24 -1.47
N VAL A 187 -2.75 14.96 -1.29
CA VAL A 187 -1.84 13.88 -1.72
C VAL A 187 -1.74 13.77 -3.24
N LEU A 188 -2.82 14.04 -3.98
CA LEU A 188 -2.81 14.09 -5.44
C LEU A 188 -1.92 15.22 -5.96
N ASN A 189 -2.03 16.41 -5.37
CA ASN A 189 -1.19 17.56 -5.70
C ASN A 189 0.28 17.31 -5.36
N ALA A 190 0.57 16.59 -4.27
CA ALA A 190 1.92 16.18 -3.91
C ALA A 190 2.53 15.19 -4.91
N GLY A 191 1.70 14.50 -5.71
CA GLY A 191 2.15 13.65 -6.82
C GLY A 191 2.12 12.16 -6.55
N VAL A 192 1.19 11.71 -5.71
CA VAL A 192 0.94 10.29 -5.48
C VAL A 192 0.41 9.61 -6.75
N ASP A 193 0.80 8.36 -6.97
CA ASP A 193 0.33 7.51 -8.08
C ASP A 193 -0.70 6.48 -7.62
N ILE A 194 -0.64 6.03 -6.36
CA ILE A 194 -1.56 5.03 -5.77
C ILE A 194 -2.10 5.60 -4.46
N VAL A 195 -3.42 5.61 -4.31
CA VAL A 195 -4.11 6.11 -3.11
C VAL A 195 -4.84 4.98 -2.42
N VAL A 196 -4.38 4.62 -1.23
CA VAL A 196 -5.08 3.66 -0.37
C VAL A 196 -6.15 4.38 0.43
N SER A 197 -7.37 3.83 0.43
CA SER A 197 -8.48 4.36 1.24
C SER A 197 -9.35 3.21 1.76
N GLY A 198 -9.50 3.12 3.06
CA GLY A 198 -10.33 2.10 3.72
C GLY A 198 -11.72 2.62 4.05
N SER A 199 -11.93 3.10 5.28
CA SER A 199 -13.23 3.48 5.82
C SER A 199 -13.96 4.52 4.99
N SER A 200 -13.26 5.52 4.44
CA SER A 200 -13.88 6.57 3.61
C SER A 200 -14.42 6.03 2.30
N PHE A 201 -13.77 5.03 1.70
CA PHE A 201 -14.28 4.35 0.50
C PHE A 201 -15.55 3.56 0.80
N PHE A 202 -15.52 2.65 1.78
CA PHE A 202 -16.66 1.76 2.06
C PHE A 202 -17.87 2.47 2.66
N THR A 203 -17.68 3.61 3.33
CA THR A 203 -18.78 4.44 3.84
C THR A 203 -19.29 5.48 2.83
N GLY A 204 -18.72 5.53 1.61
CA GLY A 204 -19.12 6.49 0.57
C GLY A 204 -18.71 7.94 0.84
N LYS A 205 -17.78 8.17 1.77
CA LYS A 205 -17.25 9.51 2.09
C LYS A 205 -16.10 9.94 1.18
N LEU A 206 -15.58 9.05 0.34
CA LEU A 206 -14.58 9.36 -0.66
C LEU A 206 -15.25 9.61 -2.01
N ALA A 207 -15.31 10.88 -2.43
CA ALA A 207 -15.71 11.23 -3.79
C ALA A 207 -14.50 11.08 -4.73
N TRP A 208 -14.25 9.85 -5.21
CA TRP A 208 -13.18 9.59 -6.18
C TRP A 208 -13.65 9.98 -7.59
N LYS A 209 -13.16 11.11 -8.08
CA LYS A 209 -13.44 11.62 -9.42
C LYS A 209 -12.12 11.86 -10.14
N VAL A 210 -11.50 10.79 -10.62
CA VAL A 210 -10.24 10.89 -11.40
C VAL A 210 -10.40 10.16 -12.74
#